data_e1e545aae5ab3dae5d36911ed50facef
#
_entry.id   e1e545aae5ab3dae5d36911ed50facef
#
_cell.length_a   1.000
_cell.length_b   1.000
_cell.length_c   1.000
_cell.angle_alpha   90.00
_cell.angle_beta   90.00
_cell.angle_gamma   90.00
#
_symmetry.space_group_name_H-M   'P 1'
#
loop_
_entity.id
_entity.type
_entity.pdbx_description
1 polymer ?
#
loop_
_entity_poly.entity_id
_entity_poly.type
_entity_poly.pdbx_seq_one_letter_code
_entity_poly.pdbx_strand_id
1 'polypeptide(L)'
;MSEDLPSDVVAVITQLCEKTRQALSEGDCETARAAVDTIERVATNKLPEGEHRQTVRHACERIAAVLADDETDDALAYVEALERRFPAAP
;
A
#
# COMPACT_ATOMS: atom_id res chain seq x y z
N MET A 1 22.55 1.60 9.75
CA MET A 1 22.30 2.84 9.04
C MET A 1 20.85 2.91 8.65
N SER A 2 20.16 3.96 9.04
CA SER A 2 18.75 4.08 8.72
C SER A 2 18.59 4.57 7.29
N GLU A 3 17.60 4.02 6.60
CA GLU A 3 17.24 4.53 5.29
C GLU A 3 16.45 5.81 5.46
N ASP A 4 16.87 6.84 4.76
CA ASP A 4 16.14 8.09 4.75
C ASP A 4 15.08 8.01 3.65
N LEU A 5 13.83 7.82 4.06
CA LEU A 5 12.73 7.80 3.11
C LEU A 5 12.30 9.25 2.82
N PRO A 6 12.08 9.59 1.54
CA PRO A 6 11.57 10.93 1.22
C PRO A 6 10.22 11.15 1.90
N SER A 7 10.10 12.20 2.68
CA SER A 7 8.89 12.44 3.47
C SER A 7 7.66 12.67 2.60
N ASP A 8 7.82 13.30 1.43
CA ASP A 8 6.71 13.50 0.51
C ASP A 8 6.23 12.18 -0.09
N VAL A 9 7.14 11.26 -0.36
CA VAL A 9 6.78 9.94 -0.88
C VAL A 9 6.04 9.14 0.19
N VAL A 10 6.54 9.19 1.43
CA VAL A 10 5.88 8.52 2.55
C VAL A 10 4.45 9.06 2.72
N ALA A 11 4.29 10.38 2.64
CA ALA A 11 2.97 10.98 2.78
C ALA A 11 2.01 10.54 1.67
N VAL A 12 2.50 10.46 0.43
CA VAL A 12 1.69 10.03 -0.70
C VAL A 12 1.24 8.58 -0.51
N ILE A 13 2.17 7.69 -0.16
CA ILE A 13 1.84 6.28 0.05
C ILE A 13 0.84 6.14 1.19
N THR A 14 1.04 6.87 2.28
CA THR A 14 0.14 6.83 3.43
C THR A 14 -1.27 7.27 3.03
N GLN A 15 -1.38 8.34 2.26
CA GLN A 15 -2.68 8.84 1.80
C GLN A 15 -3.35 7.83 0.86
N LEU A 16 -2.57 7.19 0.00
CA LEU A 16 -3.13 6.18 -0.90
C LEU A 16 -3.59 4.94 -0.15
N CYS A 17 -2.89 4.57 0.92
CA CYS A 17 -3.35 3.47 1.78
C CYS A 17 -4.68 3.81 2.45
N GLU A 18 -4.83 5.04 2.95
CA GLU A 18 -6.09 5.48 3.54
C GLU A 18 -7.21 5.45 2.50
N LYS A 19 -6.93 5.92 1.29
CA LYS A 19 -7.91 5.91 0.21
C LYS A 19 -8.33 4.48 -0.14
N THR A 20 -7.36 3.56 -0.19
CA THR A 20 -7.64 2.16 -0.46
C THR A 20 -8.54 1.58 0.62
N ARG A 21 -8.21 1.83 1.88
CA ARG A 21 -9.00 1.34 3.01
C ARG A 21 -10.43 1.88 2.96
N GLN A 22 -10.56 3.16 2.68
CA GLN A 22 -11.88 3.79 2.59
C GLN A 22 -12.69 3.20 1.44
N ALA A 23 -12.08 3.02 0.28
CA ALA A 23 -12.75 2.44 -0.88
C ALA A 23 -13.24 1.02 -0.57
N LEU A 24 -12.40 0.22 0.09
CA LEU A 24 -12.79 -1.15 0.47
C LEU A 24 -13.94 -1.15 1.46
N SER A 25 -13.96 -0.22 2.40
CA SER A 25 -15.06 -0.10 3.35
C SER A 25 -16.38 0.24 2.66
N GLU A 26 -16.30 0.93 1.52
CA GLU A 26 -17.49 1.33 0.77
C GLU A 26 -17.87 0.30 -0.30
N GLY A 27 -17.09 -0.77 -0.42
CA GLY A 27 -17.33 -1.77 -1.45
C GLY A 27 -16.88 -1.36 -2.85
N ASP A 28 -16.07 -0.32 -2.93
CA ASP A 28 -15.58 0.21 -4.21
C ASP A 28 -14.24 -0.43 -4.57
N CYS A 29 -14.30 -1.66 -5.08
CA CYS A 29 -13.10 -2.41 -5.42
C CYS A 29 -12.32 -1.80 -6.57
N GLU A 30 -13.01 -1.13 -7.48
CA GLU A 30 -12.36 -0.52 -8.63
C GLU A 30 -11.42 0.61 -8.19
N THR A 31 -11.92 1.50 -7.33
CA THR A 31 -11.10 2.57 -6.77
C THR A 31 -9.94 2.00 -5.94
N ALA A 32 -10.21 0.94 -5.16
CA ALA A 32 -9.18 0.29 -4.37
C ALA A 32 -8.07 -0.27 -5.26
N ARG A 33 -8.42 -0.93 -6.34
CA ARG A 33 -7.43 -1.47 -7.28
C ARG A 33 -6.57 -0.38 -7.91
N ALA A 34 -7.21 0.72 -8.31
CA ALA A 34 -6.49 1.84 -8.90
C ALA A 34 -5.52 2.44 -7.89
N ALA A 35 -5.93 2.58 -6.63
CA ALA A 35 -5.08 3.12 -5.59
C ALA A 35 -3.89 2.20 -5.31
N VAL A 36 -4.12 0.89 -5.24
CA VAL A 36 -3.04 -0.09 -5.02
C VAL A 36 -2.04 -0.07 -6.16
N ASP A 37 -2.51 0.01 -7.39
CA ASP A 37 -1.63 0.11 -8.56
C ASP A 37 -0.75 1.35 -8.46
N THR A 38 -1.32 2.46 -8.04
CA THR A 38 -0.58 3.71 -7.86
C THR A 38 0.45 3.58 -6.74
N ILE A 39 0.08 2.94 -5.62
CA ILE A 39 1.02 2.69 -4.51
C ILE A 39 2.22 1.90 -5.02
N GLU A 40 1.98 0.83 -5.76
CA GLU A 40 3.06 0.00 -6.28
C GLU A 40 3.98 0.79 -7.21
N ARG A 41 3.39 1.60 -8.08
CA ARG A 41 4.15 2.42 -9.02
C ARG A 41 5.00 3.45 -8.29
N VAL A 42 4.43 4.13 -7.30
CA VAL A 42 5.17 5.11 -6.51
C VAL A 42 6.31 4.43 -5.76
N ALA A 43 6.04 3.29 -5.14
CA ALA A 43 7.07 2.55 -4.42
C ALA A 43 8.21 2.14 -5.34
N THR A 44 7.87 1.65 -6.52
CA THR A 44 8.88 1.19 -7.48
C THR A 44 9.75 2.34 -7.98
N ASN A 45 9.15 3.50 -8.20
CA ASN A 45 9.85 4.63 -8.84
C ASN A 45 10.46 5.60 -7.85
N LYS A 46 9.94 5.70 -6.63
CA LYS A 46 10.32 6.75 -5.69
C LYS A 46 10.98 6.27 -4.41
N LEU A 47 10.73 5.03 -4.01
CA LEU A 47 11.40 4.50 -2.83
C LEU A 47 12.76 3.92 -3.21
N PRO A 48 13.79 4.13 -2.38
CA PRO A 48 15.09 3.51 -2.63
C PRO A 48 14.98 2.00 -2.51
N GLU A 49 15.89 1.30 -3.19
CA GLU A 49 15.97 -0.15 -3.05
C GLU A 49 16.22 -0.50 -1.60
N GLY A 50 15.49 -1.49 -1.10
CA GLY A 50 15.63 -1.93 0.27
C GLY A 50 14.37 -2.54 0.79
N GLU A 51 14.35 -2.74 2.09
CA GLU A 51 13.29 -3.45 2.78
C GLU A 51 11.94 -2.76 2.67
N HIS A 52 11.93 -1.43 2.80
CA HIS A 52 10.67 -0.68 2.72
C HIS A 52 10.00 -0.82 1.37
N ARG A 53 10.79 -0.71 0.30
CA ARG A 53 10.26 -0.85 -1.06
C ARG A 53 9.70 -2.25 -1.27
N GLN A 54 10.42 -3.26 -0.81
CA GLN A 54 9.96 -4.64 -0.93
C GLN A 54 8.71 -4.90 -0.13
N THR A 55 8.62 -4.35 1.08
CA THR A 55 7.44 -4.49 1.93
C THR A 55 6.21 -3.91 1.24
N VAL A 56 6.32 -2.71 0.70
CA VAL A 56 5.19 -2.06 0.02
C VAL A 56 4.79 -2.84 -1.23
N ARG A 57 5.77 -3.22 -2.05
CA ARG A 57 5.48 -3.94 -3.28
C ARG A 57 4.84 -5.30 -3.01
N HIS A 58 5.38 -6.02 -2.03
CA HIS A 58 4.83 -7.33 -1.67
C HIS A 58 3.39 -7.19 -1.18
N ALA A 59 3.12 -6.20 -0.34
CA ALA A 59 1.77 -5.95 0.14
C ALA A 59 0.81 -5.65 -1.00
N CYS A 60 1.25 -4.82 -1.96
CA CYS A 60 0.42 -4.48 -3.12
C CYS A 60 0.09 -5.71 -3.95
N GLU A 61 1.06 -6.61 -4.14
CA GLU A 61 0.82 -7.85 -4.88
C GLU A 61 -0.23 -8.72 -4.18
N ARG A 62 -0.14 -8.83 -2.86
CA ARG A 62 -1.10 -9.63 -2.09
C ARG A 62 -2.49 -9.00 -2.13
N ILE A 63 -2.57 -7.69 -1.97
CA ILE A 63 -3.85 -7.00 -2.02
C ILE A 63 -4.49 -7.17 -3.39
N ALA A 64 -3.72 -7.01 -4.45
CA ALA A 64 -4.24 -7.17 -5.81
C ALA A 64 -4.75 -8.59 -6.04
N ALA A 65 -4.03 -9.59 -5.51
CA ALA A 65 -4.44 -10.99 -5.68
C ALA A 65 -5.79 -11.27 -5.01
N VAL A 66 -5.97 -10.81 -3.76
CA VAL A 66 -7.23 -11.06 -3.07
C VAL A 66 -8.37 -10.22 -3.63
N LEU A 67 -8.08 -9.04 -4.16
CA LEU A 67 -9.11 -8.23 -4.84
C LEU A 67 -9.58 -8.89 -6.14
N ALA A 68 -8.70 -9.60 -6.83
CA ALA A 68 -9.07 -10.33 -8.02
C ALA A 68 -10.12 -11.42 -7.72
N ASP A 69 -10.13 -11.91 -6.48
CA ASP A 69 -11.08 -12.93 -6.02
C ASP A 69 -12.25 -12.30 -5.24
N ASP A 70 -12.39 -10.98 -5.29
CA ASP A 70 -13.43 -10.23 -4.57
C ASP A 70 -13.41 -10.44 -3.06
N GLU A 71 -12.24 -10.76 -2.51
CA GLU A 71 -12.08 -10.96 -1.07
C GLU A 71 -11.70 -9.64 -0.40
N THR A 72 -12.70 -8.77 -0.26
CA THR A 72 -12.47 -7.41 0.25
C THR A 72 -12.03 -7.38 1.71
N ASP A 73 -12.52 -8.32 2.52
CA ASP A 73 -12.12 -8.38 3.94
C ASP A 73 -10.63 -8.71 4.07
N ASP A 74 -10.14 -9.64 3.25
CA ASP A 74 -8.72 -9.97 3.26
C ASP A 74 -7.88 -8.81 2.74
N ALA A 75 -8.37 -8.14 1.69
CA ALA A 75 -7.69 -6.97 1.15
C ALA A 75 -7.58 -5.88 2.22
N LEU A 76 -8.65 -5.63 2.95
CA LEU A 76 -8.66 -4.63 4.01
C LEU A 76 -7.63 -4.97 5.09
N ALA A 77 -7.57 -6.25 5.49
CA ALA A 77 -6.60 -6.70 6.48
C ALA A 77 -5.16 -6.47 6.02
N TYR A 78 -4.87 -6.72 4.74
CA TYR A 78 -3.53 -6.48 4.20
C TYR A 78 -3.20 -5.00 4.14
N VAL A 79 -4.18 -4.14 3.78
CA VAL A 79 -3.96 -2.70 3.75
C VAL A 79 -3.65 -2.19 5.16
N GLU A 80 -4.41 -2.64 6.15
CA GLU A 80 -4.18 -2.23 7.53
C GLU A 80 -2.82 -2.71 8.03
N ALA A 81 -2.41 -3.92 7.64
CA ALA A 81 -1.10 -4.43 7.99
C ALA A 81 0.01 -3.58 7.36
N LEU A 82 -0.19 -3.17 6.13
CA LEU A 82 0.78 -2.29 5.45
C LEU A 82 0.86 -0.95 6.16
N GLU A 83 -0.27 -0.37 6.55
CA GLU A 83 -0.29 0.91 7.26
C GLU A 83 0.49 0.84 8.57
N ARG A 84 0.45 -0.31 9.24
CA ARG A 84 1.20 -0.49 10.49
C ARG A 84 2.70 -0.67 10.26
N ARG A 85 3.09 -1.19 9.11
CA ARG A 85 4.48 -1.50 8.79
C ARG A 85 5.19 -0.40 8.04
N PHE A 86 4.45 0.49 7.41
CA PHE A 86 5.06 1.51 6.58
C PHE A 86 4.53 2.90 6.93
N PRO A 87 5.43 3.84 7.22
CA PRO A 87 6.85 3.60 7.44
C PRO A 87 7.07 2.88 8.76
N ALA A 88 8.16 2.10 8.83
CA ALA A 88 8.47 1.45 10.08
C ALA A 88 8.64 2.52 11.16
N ALA A 89 7.95 2.30 12.30
CA ALA A 89 8.05 3.22 13.40
C ALA A 89 9.48 3.22 13.94
N PRO A 90 9.99 4.36 14.35
CA PRO A 90 11.33 4.43 14.94
C PRO A 90 11.39 3.70 16.27
#